data_fa58a014b809b56781b821a09f07e973
#
_entry.id   fa58a014b809b56781b821a09f07e973
#
_cell.length_a   1.000
_cell.length_b   1.000
_cell.length_c   1.000
_cell.angle_alpha   90.00
_cell.angle_beta   90.00
_cell.angle_gamma   90.00
#
_symmetry.space_group_name_H-M   'P 1'
#
loop_
_entity.id
_entity.type
_entity.pdbx_description
1 polymer ?
#
loop_
_entity_poly.entity_id
_entity_poly.type
_entity_poly.pdbx_seq_one_letter_code
_entity_poly.pdbx_strand_id
1 'polypeptide(L)'
;VCLPDKKFLTQWIGKVLLGYEYRYKLYHRAIAEMAGFYNNHGLKMMVLKGFSCSLTWPSPEHRHVEDIDIWLFGDYKKADALLISEKGIKVDNSHHHHTVFYWRDFMVENHYDFINVHHHKSNVELEKVFKRLGSDDTHYVEAYGEKVYTPSPNLHALFLIMHALSDFTSVSVVLRQVLDWAFHVRKFAEEIDWDWLMGILKEYHMMDFFNIMNAICVEDLGFTPAIFPNIERNPYLKEKVLSDILEPKYTLTEPDGFFPRIMYKYKRWRGNSWKHKMCYNESMWSAFWSGVKNHLLKPSSI
;
A
#
# COMPACT_ATOMS: atom_id res chain seq x y z
N VAL A 1 -31.86 -0.06 21.16
CA VAL A 1 -31.01 0.15 19.97
C VAL A 1 -31.69 1.23 19.15
N CYS A 2 -31.06 2.39 18.99
CA CYS A 2 -31.57 3.45 18.12
C CYS A 2 -31.34 3.02 16.67
N LEU A 3 -32.39 2.96 15.87
CA LEU A 3 -32.26 2.70 14.44
C LEU A 3 -31.58 3.90 13.76
N PRO A 4 -30.65 3.68 12.83
CA PRO A 4 -30.03 4.78 12.11
C PRO A 4 -31.07 5.54 11.27
N ASP A 5 -30.81 6.83 11.05
CA ASP A 5 -31.62 7.68 10.19
C ASP A 5 -31.83 7.02 8.81
N LYS A 6 -33.05 7.15 8.26
CA LYS A 6 -33.44 6.57 6.96
C LYS A 6 -32.49 7.00 5.83
N LYS A 7 -32.02 8.24 5.83
CA LYS A 7 -31.05 8.76 4.84
C LYS A 7 -29.71 8.04 4.96
N PHE A 8 -29.22 7.86 6.18
CA PHE A 8 -27.97 7.13 6.46
C PHE A 8 -28.11 5.66 6.03
N LEU A 9 -29.23 5.00 6.38
CA LEU A 9 -29.50 3.61 5.99
C LEU A 9 -29.55 3.46 4.47
N THR A 10 -30.20 4.39 3.74
CA THR A 10 -30.26 4.39 2.27
C THR A 10 -28.86 4.55 1.66
N GLN A 11 -28.03 5.44 2.21
CA GLN A 11 -26.64 5.61 1.77
C GLN A 11 -25.78 4.37 2.05
N TRP A 12 -25.98 3.76 3.21
CA TRP A 12 -25.29 2.51 3.58
C TRP A 12 -25.64 1.38 2.59
N ILE A 13 -26.92 1.15 2.35
CA ILE A 13 -27.39 0.12 1.41
C ILE A 13 -26.82 0.38 0.00
N GLY A 14 -26.96 1.59 -0.51
CA GLY A 14 -26.48 1.95 -1.85
C GLY A 14 -24.96 1.87 -2.01
N LYS A 15 -24.21 2.39 -1.04
CA LYS A 15 -22.76 2.52 -1.14
C LYS A 15 -22.01 1.28 -0.67
N VAL A 16 -22.44 0.68 0.44
CA VAL A 16 -21.74 -0.48 1.02
C VAL A 16 -22.27 -1.78 0.43
N LEU A 17 -23.56 -2.11 0.63
CA LEU A 17 -24.08 -3.42 0.19
C LEU A 17 -24.11 -3.56 -1.33
N LEU A 18 -24.61 -2.57 -2.05
CA LEU A 18 -24.69 -2.63 -3.51
C LEU A 18 -23.43 -2.20 -4.23
N GLY A 19 -22.59 -1.37 -3.59
CA GLY A 19 -21.34 -0.90 -4.14
C GLY A 19 -20.14 -1.77 -3.74
N TYR A 20 -19.70 -1.68 -2.48
CA TYR A 20 -18.46 -2.31 -2.04
C TYR A 20 -18.51 -3.83 -2.08
N GLU A 21 -19.58 -4.46 -1.56
CA GLU A 21 -19.70 -5.92 -1.56
C GLU A 21 -19.77 -6.49 -2.97
N TYR A 22 -20.54 -5.85 -3.86
CA TYR A 22 -20.62 -6.28 -5.26
C TYR A 22 -19.27 -6.15 -5.97
N ARG A 23 -18.60 -4.98 -5.80
CA ARG A 23 -17.28 -4.75 -6.37
C ARG A 23 -16.24 -5.74 -5.81
N TYR A 24 -16.30 -6.04 -4.50
CA TYR A 24 -15.41 -7.01 -3.87
C TYR A 24 -15.57 -8.42 -4.47
N LYS A 25 -16.81 -8.86 -4.73
CA LYS A 25 -17.07 -10.16 -5.40
C LYS A 25 -16.44 -10.23 -6.79
N LEU A 26 -16.56 -9.16 -7.58
CA LEU A 26 -15.94 -9.08 -8.90
C LEU A 26 -14.42 -9.06 -8.81
N TYR A 27 -13.87 -8.30 -7.86
CA TYR A 27 -12.45 -8.19 -7.56
C TYR A 27 -11.84 -9.55 -7.16
N HIS A 28 -12.48 -10.24 -6.23
CA HIS A 28 -12.07 -11.56 -5.77
C HIS A 28 -12.05 -12.60 -6.90
N ARG A 29 -13.09 -12.57 -7.76
CA ARG A 29 -13.15 -13.43 -8.95
C ARG A 29 -12.04 -13.09 -9.96
N ALA A 30 -11.79 -11.82 -10.22
CA ALA A 30 -10.73 -11.38 -11.13
C ALA A 30 -9.34 -11.86 -10.65
N ILE A 31 -9.07 -11.78 -9.34
CA ILE A 31 -7.83 -12.29 -8.74
C ILE A 31 -7.71 -13.79 -8.92
N ALA A 32 -8.76 -14.55 -8.62
CA ALA A 32 -8.73 -16.02 -8.76
C ALA A 32 -8.50 -16.44 -10.22
N GLU A 33 -9.18 -15.82 -11.18
CA GLU A 33 -8.98 -16.10 -12.61
C GLU A 33 -7.57 -15.76 -13.08
N MET A 34 -7.02 -14.64 -12.63
CA MET A 34 -5.64 -14.24 -12.95
C MET A 34 -4.63 -15.20 -12.29
N ALA A 35 -4.86 -15.59 -11.04
CA ALA A 35 -4.04 -16.59 -10.36
C ALA A 35 -4.08 -17.93 -11.11
N GLY A 36 -5.27 -18.42 -11.50
CA GLY A 36 -5.41 -19.63 -12.31
C GLY A 36 -4.67 -19.57 -13.64
N PHE A 37 -4.74 -18.41 -14.31
CA PHE A 37 -3.97 -18.19 -15.54
C PHE A 37 -2.47 -18.36 -15.30
N TYR A 38 -1.92 -17.70 -14.27
CA TYR A 38 -0.49 -17.80 -13.97
C TYR A 38 -0.09 -19.19 -13.43
N ASN A 39 -0.90 -19.79 -12.57
CA ASN A 39 -0.66 -21.14 -12.04
C ASN A 39 -0.54 -22.18 -13.17
N ASN A 40 -1.40 -22.10 -14.21
CA ASN A 40 -1.36 -22.97 -15.39
C ASN A 40 -0.07 -22.81 -16.21
N HIS A 41 0.64 -21.70 -16.06
CA HIS A 41 1.94 -21.44 -16.71
C HIS A 41 3.13 -21.66 -15.77
N GLY A 42 2.90 -22.25 -14.58
CA GLY A 42 3.93 -22.50 -13.60
C GLY A 42 4.48 -21.25 -12.94
N LEU A 43 3.71 -20.15 -12.93
CA LEU A 43 4.03 -18.90 -12.25
C LEU A 43 3.25 -18.78 -10.95
N LYS A 44 3.90 -18.24 -9.91
CA LYS A 44 3.25 -17.90 -8.64
C LYS A 44 2.82 -16.44 -8.67
N MET A 45 1.62 -16.13 -8.21
CA MET A 45 1.12 -14.77 -8.09
C MET A 45 0.81 -14.44 -6.64
N MET A 46 1.54 -13.49 -6.07
CA MET A 46 1.27 -12.91 -4.74
C MET A 46 0.49 -11.61 -4.91
N VAL A 47 -0.59 -11.44 -4.14
CA VAL A 47 -1.32 -10.16 -4.07
C VAL A 47 -0.86 -9.39 -2.84
N LEU A 48 -0.31 -8.19 -3.03
CA LEU A 48 0.39 -7.43 -1.98
C LEU A 48 -0.54 -6.63 -1.08
N LYS A 49 -1.52 -5.95 -1.67
CA LYS A 49 -2.52 -5.10 -0.99
C LYS A 49 -3.94 -5.57 -1.31
N GLY A 50 -4.90 -4.67 -1.17
CA GLY A 50 -6.26 -4.92 -1.60
C GLY A 50 -6.85 -6.18 -1.01
N PHE A 51 -6.72 -7.27 -1.73
CA PHE A 51 -7.18 -8.60 -1.33
C PHE A 51 -6.53 -9.08 -0.04
N SER A 52 -5.20 -9.08 0.04
CA SER A 52 -4.47 -9.57 1.23
C SER A 52 -4.81 -8.77 2.49
N CYS A 53 -4.95 -7.45 2.37
CA CYS A 53 -5.44 -6.62 3.48
C CYS A 53 -6.88 -7.00 3.86
N SER A 54 -7.76 -7.22 2.89
CA SER A 54 -9.17 -7.53 3.18
C SER A 54 -9.35 -8.78 4.03
N LEU A 55 -8.47 -9.77 3.88
CA LEU A 55 -8.49 -11.03 4.65
C LEU A 55 -8.29 -10.83 6.16
N THR A 56 -7.84 -9.65 6.58
CA THR A 56 -7.68 -9.30 8.00
C THR A 56 -8.86 -8.51 8.56
N TRP A 57 -9.71 -7.97 7.70
CA TRP A 57 -10.88 -7.19 8.10
C TRP A 57 -12.00 -8.10 8.67
N PRO A 58 -12.82 -7.59 9.60
CA PRO A 58 -13.96 -8.34 10.15
C PRO A 58 -14.96 -8.80 9.08
N SER A 59 -15.15 -7.96 8.07
CA SER A 59 -15.93 -8.21 6.87
C SER A 59 -15.08 -7.82 5.65
N PRO A 60 -14.40 -8.78 5.01
CA PRO A 60 -13.49 -8.53 3.90
C PRO A 60 -14.10 -7.69 2.78
N GLU A 61 -15.36 -7.91 2.49
CA GLU A 61 -16.16 -7.22 1.46
C GLU A 61 -16.46 -5.75 1.78
N HIS A 62 -16.28 -5.33 3.03
CA HIS A 62 -16.46 -3.93 3.43
C HIS A 62 -15.16 -3.11 3.27
N ARG A 63 -14.03 -3.77 3.02
CA ARG A 63 -12.82 -3.06 2.63
C ARG A 63 -12.93 -2.64 1.18
N HIS A 64 -12.94 -1.32 0.94
CA HIS A 64 -12.93 -0.78 -0.42
C HIS A 64 -11.70 -1.24 -1.20
N VAL A 65 -11.92 -1.73 -2.43
CA VAL A 65 -10.88 -2.22 -3.35
C VAL A 65 -10.90 -1.41 -4.64
N GLU A 66 -9.71 -1.14 -5.18
CA GLU A 66 -9.51 -0.32 -6.38
C GLU A 66 -8.66 -1.06 -7.41
N ASP A 67 -7.36 -1.06 -7.25
CA ASP A 67 -6.33 -1.71 -8.03
C ASP A 67 -5.96 -3.09 -7.47
N ILE A 68 -5.26 -3.87 -8.26
CA ILE A 68 -4.71 -5.17 -7.87
C ILE A 68 -3.19 -5.08 -7.95
N ASP A 69 -2.54 -5.02 -6.80
CA ASP A 69 -1.08 -5.04 -6.71
C ASP A 69 -0.60 -6.49 -6.63
N ILE A 70 0.17 -6.93 -7.60
CA ILE A 70 0.71 -8.28 -7.63
C ILE A 70 2.24 -8.28 -7.70
N TRP A 71 2.82 -9.36 -7.21
CA TRP A 71 4.23 -9.67 -7.36
C TRP A 71 4.40 -11.12 -7.83
N LEU A 72 5.17 -11.31 -8.90
CA LEU A 72 5.32 -12.61 -9.57
C LEU A 72 6.67 -13.28 -9.26
N PHE A 73 7.18 -13.11 -8.06
CA PHE A 73 8.42 -13.73 -7.56
C PHE A 73 9.64 -13.49 -8.48
N GLY A 74 9.67 -12.34 -9.15
CA GLY A 74 10.72 -11.95 -10.10
C GLY A 74 10.42 -12.26 -11.58
N ASP A 75 9.40 -13.05 -11.87
CA ASP A 75 9.05 -13.49 -13.23
C ASP A 75 8.16 -12.50 -13.99
N TYR A 76 8.13 -11.21 -13.61
CA TYR A 76 7.22 -10.21 -14.19
C TYR A 76 7.32 -10.13 -15.73
N LYS A 77 8.53 -10.21 -16.32
CA LYS A 77 8.72 -10.13 -17.78
C LYS A 77 8.10 -11.33 -18.52
N LYS A 78 8.23 -12.53 -17.93
CA LYS A 78 7.62 -13.74 -18.48
C LYS A 78 6.10 -13.65 -18.39
N ALA A 79 5.59 -13.16 -17.27
CA ALA A 79 4.17 -12.95 -17.05
C ALA A 79 3.57 -11.93 -18.01
N ASP A 80 4.21 -10.78 -18.20
CA ASP A 80 3.79 -9.75 -19.16
C ASP A 80 3.79 -10.29 -20.60
N ALA A 81 4.82 -11.06 -20.99
CA ALA A 81 4.88 -11.69 -22.30
C ALA A 81 3.72 -12.68 -22.54
N LEU A 82 3.33 -13.47 -21.52
CA LEU A 82 2.17 -14.37 -21.58
C LEU A 82 0.85 -13.61 -21.73
N LEU A 83 0.67 -12.50 -21.01
CA LEU A 83 -0.52 -11.64 -21.14
C LEU A 83 -0.65 -11.11 -22.58
N ILE A 84 0.44 -10.64 -23.15
CA ILE A 84 0.46 -10.09 -24.51
C ILE A 84 0.17 -11.20 -25.54
N SER A 85 0.87 -12.34 -25.45
CA SER A 85 0.80 -13.39 -26.46
C SER A 85 -0.49 -14.20 -26.42
N GLU A 86 -1.02 -14.51 -25.23
CA GLU A 86 -2.17 -15.42 -25.11
C GLU A 86 -3.50 -14.71 -24.85
N LYS A 87 -3.45 -13.52 -24.23
CA LYS A 87 -4.66 -12.75 -23.92
C LYS A 87 -4.84 -11.52 -24.79
N GLY A 88 -3.80 -11.10 -25.54
CA GLY A 88 -3.82 -9.85 -26.30
C GLY A 88 -3.91 -8.61 -25.40
N ILE A 89 -3.55 -8.73 -24.11
CA ILE A 89 -3.62 -7.63 -23.15
C ILE A 89 -2.44 -6.70 -23.38
N LYS A 90 -2.72 -5.39 -23.49
CA LYS A 90 -1.69 -4.36 -23.58
C LYS A 90 -1.09 -4.12 -22.22
N VAL A 91 0.24 -4.17 -22.13
CA VAL A 91 1.02 -3.89 -20.90
C VAL A 91 1.76 -2.57 -21.05
N ASP A 92 1.58 -1.66 -20.10
CA ASP A 92 2.31 -0.41 -20.00
C ASP A 92 3.51 -0.59 -19.06
N ASN A 93 4.73 -0.35 -19.59
CA ASN A 93 5.99 -0.45 -18.88
C ASN A 93 6.64 0.92 -18.58
N SER A 94 5.88 1.99 -18.65
CA SER A 94 6.39 3.35 -18.44
C SER A 94 6.74 3.67 -16.99
N HIS A 95 6.22 2.90 -16.04
CA HIS A 95 6.43 3.11 -14.60
C HIS A 95 7.80 2.61 -14.11
N HIS A 96 8.21 3.06 -12.90
CA HIS A 96 9.58 2.84 -12.38
C HIS A 96 9.75 1.57 -11.52
N HIS A 97 8.69 0.94 -11.04
CA HIS A 97 8.76 -0.21 -10.13
C HIS A 97 7.67 -1.25 -10.37
N HIS A 98 6.81 -1.05 -11.38
CA HIS A 98 5.77 -1.98 -11.82
C HIS A 98 5.47 -1.79 -13.31
N THR A 99 4.81 -2.78 -13.91
CA THR A 99 4.10 -2.64 -15.17
C THR A 99 2.61 -2.57 -14.90
N VAL A 100 1.83 -1.95 -15.79
CA VAL A 100 0.39 -1.76 -15.63
C VAL A 100 -0.36 -2.41 -16.77
N PHE A 101 -1.42 -3.14 -16.43
CA PHE A 101 -2.37 -3.67 -17.40
C PHE A 101 -3.78 -3.71 -16.80
N TYR A 102 -4.78 -4.05 -17.59
CA TYR A 102 -6.14 -4.23 -17.12
C TYR A 102 -6.54 -5.70 -17.21
N TRP A 103 -7.02 -6.24 -16.09
CA TRP A 103 -7.67 -7.55 -16.05
C TRP A 103 -9.14 -7.35 -15.74
N ARG A 104 -10.01 -7.59 -16.75
CA ARG A 104 -11.41 -7.14 -16.72
C ARG A 104 -11.48 -5.62 -16.46
N ASP A 105 -12.23 -5.19 -15.46
CA ASP A 105 -12.44 -3.78 -15.09
C ASP A 105 -11.45 -3.29 -13.99
N PHE A 106 -10.41 -4.08 -13.67
CA PHE A 106 -9.44 -3.74 -12.65
C PHE A 106 -8.09 -3.40 -13.27
N MET A 107 -7.54 -2.27 -12.83
CA MET A 107 -6.15 -1.95 -13.07
C MET A 107 -5.29 -2.89 -12.23
N VAL A 108 -4.26 -3.46 -12.85
CA VAL A 108 -3.30 -4.34 -12.19
C VAL A 108 -1.93 -3.71 -12.28
N GLU A 109 -1.29 -3.57 -11.13
CA GLU A 109 0.11 -3.18 -11.01
C GLU A 109 0.95 -4.43 -10.76
N ASN A 110 1.71 -4.85 -11.77
CA ASN A 110 2.62 -5.99 -11.69
C ASN A 110 3.97 -5.49 -11.22
N HIS A 111 4.19 -5.56 -9.92
CA HIS A 111 5.39 -5.06 -9.26
C HIS A 111 6.61 -5.93 -9.57
N TYR A 112 7.72 -5.31 -9.98
CA TYR A 112 9.04 -5.93 -10.02
C TYR A 112 9.93 -5.44 -8.86
N ASP A 113 9.57 -4.34 -8.20
CA ASP A 113 10.08 -3.90 -6.91
C ASP A 113 8.90 -3.63 -5.97
N PHE A 114 9.03 -4.03 -4.70
CA PHE A 114 7.99 -3.81 -3.67
C PHE A 114 7.82 -2.33 -3.36
N ILE A 115 8.91 -1.58 -3.39
CA ILE A 115 8.95 -0.14 -3.11
C ILE A 115 9.72 0.61 -4.21
N ASN A 116 9.43 1.90 -4.36
CA ASN A 116 10.14 2.71 -5.32
C ASN A 116 11.57 3.00 -4.83
N VAL A 117 12.56 2.36 -5.47
CA VAL A 117 13.99 2.47 -5.13
C VAL A 117 14.65 3.76 -5.65
N HIS A 118 13.92 4.56 -6.44
CA HIS A 118 14.51 5.70 -7.13
C HIS A 118 14.44 7.01 -6.35
N HIS A 119 13.62 7.08 -5.30
CA HIS A 119 13.40 8.31 -4.54
C HIS A 119 14.34 8.45 -3.35
N HIS A 120 14.62 7.35 -2.63
CA HIS A 120 15.43 7.33 -1.42
C HIS A 120 16.50 6.25 -1.50
N LYS A 121 17.70 6.56 -1.03
CA LYS A 121 18.82 5.59 -1.01
C LYS A 121 18.53 4.41 -0.09
N SER A 122 17.88 4.67 1.04
CA SER A 122 17.43 3.65 1.99
C SER A 122 16.51 2.60 1.33
N ASN A 123 15.70 3.00 0.36
CA ASN A 123 14.80 2.09 -0.34
C ASN A 123 15.55 1.01 -1.13
N VAL A 124 16.76 1.27 -1.60
CA VAL A 124 17.58 0.26 -2.31
C VAL A 124 17.93 -0.93 -1.41
N GLU A 125 18.30 -0.66 -0.17
CA GLU A 125 18.63 -1.72 0.80
C GLU A 125 17.38 -2.40 1.34
N LEU A 126 16.32 -1.63 1.62
CA LEU A 126 15.02 -2.19 2.03
C LEU A 126 14.41 -3.09 0.96
N GLU A 127 14.55 -2.76 -0.32
CA GLU A 127 14.08 -3.61 -1.42
C GLU A 127 14.76 -5.00 -1.41
N LYS A 128 16.04 -5.08 -1.04
CA LYS A 128 16.72 -6.37 -0.88
C LYS A 128 16.11 -7.21 0.25
N VAL A 129 15.69 -6.54 1.35
CA VAL A 129 14.98 -7.20 2.45
C VAL A 129 13.65 -7.74 1.96
N PHE A 130 12.86 -6.92 1.25
CA PHE A 130 11.59 -7.34 0.67
C PHE A 130 11.73 -8.53 -0.28
N LYS A 131 12.68 -8.48 -1.22
CA LYS A 131 12.91 -9.55 -2.19
C LYS A 131 13.32 -10.86 -1.52
N ARG A 132 14.17 -10.79 -0.49
CA ARG A 132 14.54 -11.97 0.30
C ARG A 132 13.31 -12.59 0.99
N LEU A 133 12.55 -11.78 1.74
CA LEU A 133 11.34 -12.26 2.42
C LEU A 133 10.32 -12.82 1.44
N GLY A 134 10.07 -12.10 0.34
CA GLY A 134 9.10 -12.50 -0.66
C GLY A 134 9.49 -13.79 -1.39
N SER A 135 10.78 -13.97 -1.74
CA SER A 135 11.25 -15.17 -2.45
C SER A 135 11.09 -16.44 -1.63
N ASP A 136 11.23 -16.33 -0.31
CA ASP A 136 11.08 -17.47 0.62
C ASP A 136 9.63 -17.66 1.06
N ASP A 137 8.71 -16.75 0.67
CA ASP A 137 7.32 -16.76 1.12
C ASP A 137 6.52 -17.86 0.42
N THR A 138 5.82 -18.65 1.22
CA THR A 138 4.98 -19.75 0.75
C THR A 138 3.52 -19.63 1.20
N HIS A 139 3.16 -18.51 1.84
CA HIS A 139 1.80 -18.29 2.31
C HIS A 139 0.83 -18.12 1.13
N TYR A 140 -0.29 -18.78 1.21
CA TYR A 140 -1.33 -18.68 0.20
C TYR A 140 -2.72 -18.93 0.80
N VAL A 141 -3.72 -18.50 0.09
CA VAL A 141 -5.12 -18.84 0.33
C VAL A 141 -5.72 -19.44 -0.93
N GLU A 142 -6.79 -20.21 -0.78
CA GLU A 142 -7.59 -20.66 -1.92
C GLU A 142 -8.72 -19.68 -2.20
N ALA A 143 -8.83 -19.25 -3.45
CA ALA A 143 -9.87 -18.37 -3.93
C ALA A 143 -10.49 -18.99 -5.20
N TYR A 144 -11.78 -19.36 -5.13
CA TYR A 144 -12.48 -20.07 -6.20
C TYR A 144 -11.75 -21.29 -6.74
N GLY A 145 -11.07 -22.06 -5.86
CA GLY A 145 -10.29 -23.24 -6.22
C GLY A 145 -8.90 -22.97 -6.76
N GLU A 146 -8.49 -21.69 -6.85
CA GLU A 146 -7.17 -21.30 -7.31
C GLU A 146 -6.28 -20.87 -6.14
N LYS A 147 -5.00 -21.21 -6.25
CA LYS A 147 -3.99 -20.83 -5.28
C LYS A 147 -3.53 -19.40 -5.50
N VAL A 148 -3.80 -18.52 -4.54
CA VAL A 148 -3.39 -17.11 -4.53
C VAL A 148 -2.39 -16.90 -3.40
N TYR A 149 -1.16 -16.51 -3.72
CA TYR A 149 -0.17 -16.21 -2.69
C TYR A 149 -0.49 -14.88 -2.01
N THR A 150 -0.23 -14.80 -0.72
CA THR A 150 -0.38 -13.62 0.13
C THR A 150 0.91 -13.42 0.92
N PRO A 151 1.30 -12.19 1.27
CA PRO A 151 2.49 -11.98 2.07
C PRO A 151 2.37 -12.63 3.45
N SER A 152 3.48 -13.22 3.94
CA SER A 152 3.59 -13.66 5.34
C SER A 152 3.39 -12.51 6.32
N PRO A 153 3.05 -12.78 7.60
CA PRO A 153 2.82 -11.74 8.59
C PRO A 153 3.94 -10.69 8.68
N ASN A 154 5.20 -11.12 8.65
CA ASN A 154 6.35 -10.21 8.71
C ASN A 154 6.56 -9.39 7.43
N LEU A 155 6.47 -10.04 6.27
CA LEU A 155 6.55 -9.36 4.98
C LEU A 155 5.43 -8.32 4.85
N HIS A 156 4.21 -8.70 5.20
CA HIS A 156 3.05 -7.82 5.11
C HIS A 156 3.14 -6.66 6.10
N ALA A 157 3.58 -6.91 7.34
CA ALA A 157 3.79 -5.86 8.34
C ALA A 157 4.76 -4.78 7.84
N LEU A 158 5.94 -5.19 7.34
CA LEU A 158 6.90 -4.24 6.80
C LEU A 158 6.33 -3.50 5.57
N PHE A 159 5.65 -4.23 4.67
CA PHE A 159 5.07 -3.66 3.46
C PHE A 159 3.98 -2.61 3.76
N LEU A 160 3.05 -2.89 4.69
CA LEU A 160 1.99 -1.96 5.08
C LEU A 160 2.55 -0.67 5.67
N ILE A 161 3.55 -0.75 6.55
CA ILE A 161 4.21 0.43 7.11
C ILE A 161 4.93 1.23 6.02
N MET A 162 5.71 0.57 5.16
CA MET A 162 6.44 1.25 4.08
C MET A 162 5.52 1.91 3.08
N HIS A 163 4.44 1.25 2.70
CA HIS A 163 3.45 1.81 1.78
C HIS A 163 2.73 3.02 2.39
N ALA A 164 2.26 2.91 3.64
CA ALA A 164 1.64 4.03 4.35
C ALA A 164 2.61 5.21 4.53
N LEU A 165 3.87 4.95 4.83
CA LEU A 165 4.92 5.96 4.98
C LEU A 165 5.22 6.67 3.65
N SER A 166 5.27 5.93 2.54
CA SER A 166 5.45 6.49 1.20
C SER A 166 4.32 7.44 0.83
N ASP A 167 3.08 7.04 1.04
CA ASP A 167 1.90 7.87 0.78
C ASP A 167 1.85 9.10 1.71
N PHE A 168 2.15 8.92 2.99
CA PHE A 168 2.23 9.99 3.98
C PHE A 168 3.22 11.09 3.57
N THR A 169 4.40 10.70 3.11
CA THR A 169 5.45 11.67 2.74
C THR A 169 5.18 12.34 1.40
N SER A 170 4.46 11.68 0.50
CA SER A 170 4.09 12.25 -0.80
C SER A 170 2.89 13.21 -0.70
N VAL A 171 1.80 12.78 -0.09
CA VAL A 171 0.55 13.54 0.07
C VAL A 171 0.02 13.41 1.49
N SER A 172 -0.63 12.30 1.83
CA SER A 172 -1.15 11.92 3.14
C SER A 172 -1.48 10.43 3.15
N VAL A 173 -1.39 9.79 4.33
CA VAL A 173 -1.94 8.47 4.55
C VAL A 173 -3.47 8.58 4.70
N VAL A 174 -4.21 7.59 4.23
CA VAL A 174 -5.67 7.54 4.39
C VAL A 174 -6.06 6.64 5.56
N LEU A 175 -7.20 6.92 6.19
CA LEU A 175 -7.68 6.16 7.36
C LEU A 175 -7.78 4.64 7.07
N ARG A 176 -8.10 4.26 5.83
CA ARG A 176 -8.12 2.85 5.41
C ARG A 176 -6.77 2.15 5.62
N GLN A 177 -5.64 2.82 5.37
CA GLN A 177 -4.31 2.25 5.57
C GLN A 177 -3.98 2.08 7.06
N VAL A 178 -4.46 3.00 7.91
CA VAL A 178 -4.37 2.85 9.38
C VAL A 178 -5.17 1.63 9.84
N LEU A 179 -6.37 1.44 9.30
CA LEU A 179 -7.21 0.27 9.59
C LEU A 179 -6.62 -1.03 9.04
N ASP A 180 -6.03 -1.03 7.84
CA ASP A 180 -5.33 -2.19 7.27
C ASP A 180 -4.21 -2.65 8.21
N TRP A 181 -3.42 -1.70 8.72
CA TRP A 181 -2.39 -1.96 9.72
C TRP A 181 -2.98 -2.51 11.02
N ALA A 182 -3.99 -1.84 11.59
CA ALA A 182 -4.59 -2.24 12.85
C ALA A 182 -5.21 -3.65 12.80
N PHE A 183 -5.89 -3.98 11.71
CA PHE A 183 -6.48 -5.31 11.52
C PHE A 183 -5.43 -6.37 11.24
N HIS A 184 -4.35 -6.03 10.55
CA HIS A 184 -3.20 -6.92 10.38
C HIS A 184 -2.58 -7.28 11.72
N VAL A 185 -2.27 -6.27 12.56
CA VAL A 185 -1.75 -6.48 13.92
C VAL A 185 -2.73 -7.30 14.76
N ARG A 186 -4.03 -6.96 14.75
CA ARG A 186 -5.04 -7.72 15.50
C ARG A 186 -5.05 -9.21 15.15
N LYS A 187 -4.82 -9.55 13.89
CA LYS A 187 -4.83 -10.94 13.42
C LYS A 187 -3.53 -11.66 13.68
N PHE A 188 -2.39 -10.99 13.55
CA PHE A 188 -1.07 -11.61 13.46
C PHE A 188 -0.06 -11.14 14.53
N ALA A 189 -0.52 -10.47 15.61
CA ALA A 189 0.38 -9.91 16.64
C ALA A 189 1.36 -10.94 17.22
N GLU A 190 0.94 -12.21 17.36
CA GLU A 190 1.75 -13.31 17.88
C GLU A 190 2.71 -13.93 16.85
N GLU A 191 2.47 -13.65 15.55
CA GLU A 191 3.27 -14.18 14.44
C GLU A 191 4.28 -13.16 13.90
N ILE A 192 4.08 -11.87 14.23
CA ILE A 192 4.99 -10.79 13.85
C ILE A 192 6.23 -10.84 14.73
N ASP A 193 7.40 -10.93 14.12
CA ASP A 193 8.68 -10.74 14.80
C ASP A 193 8.90 -9.24 15.06
N TRP A 194 8.41 -8.78 16.21
CA TRP A 194 8.46 -7.38 16.60
C TRP A 194 9.89 -6.85 16.76
N ASP A 195 10.81 -7.67 17.29
CA ASP A 195 12.20 -7.25 17.49
C ASP A 195 12.89 -7.01 16.15
N TRP A 196 12.68 -7.91 15.20
CA TRP A 196 13.17 -7.76 13.82
C TRP A 196 12.53 -6.54 13.13
N LEU A 197 11.22 -6.39 13.18
CA LEU A 197 10.51 -5.28 12.52
C LEU A 197 10.97 -3.94 13.08
N MET A 198 10.96 -3.77 14.42
CA MET A 198 11.41 -2.54 15.06
C MET A 198 12.89 -2.28 14.81
N GLY A 199 13.73 -3.31 14.71
CA GLY A 199 15.13 -3.20 14.32
C GLY A 199 15.28 -2.52 12.96
N ILE A 200 14.57 -2.98 11.94
CA ILE A 200 14.54 -2.37 10.60
C ILE A 200 14.00 -0.94 10.66
N LEU A 201 12.86 -0.73 11.30
CA LEU A 201 12.24 0.60 11.38
C LEU A 201 13.15 1.62 12.08
N LYS A 202 13.91 1.20 13.08
CA LYS A 202 14.91 2.03 13.77
C LYS A 202 16.11 2.34 12.88
N GLU A 203 16.63 1.35 12.17
CA GLU A 203 17.76 1.50 11.24
C GLU A 203 17.45 2.55 10.16
N TYR A 204 16.21 2.54 9.64
CA TYR A 204 15.78 3.42 8.56
C TYR A 204 14.99 4.67 9.01
N HIS A 205 15.01 5.01 10.31
CA HIS A 205 14.36 6.21 10.88
C HIS A 205 12.84 6.31 10.72
N MET A 206 12.15 5.17 10.80
CA MET A 206 10.70 5.09 10.63
C MET A 206 9.94 4.98 11.95
N MET A 207 10.64 4.94 13.08
CA MET A 207 10.03 4.67 14.40
C MET A 207 9.02 5.73 14.81
N ASP A 208 9.25 7.02 14.52
CA ASP A 208 8.28 8.07 14.86
C ASP A 208 6.94 7.85 14.15
N PHE A 209 6.98 7.57 12.84
CA PHE A 209 5.78 7.27 12.07
C PHE A 209 5.08 6.00 12.58
N PHE A 210 5.84 4.94 12.83
CA PHE A 210 5.32 3.69 13.37
C PHE A 210 4.64 3.87 14.74
N ASN A 211 5.28 4.58 15.66
CA ASN A 211 4.73 4.87 16.98
C ASN A 211 3.43 5.66 16.90
N ILE A 212 3.37 6.64 15.99
CA ILE A 212 2.17 7.45 15.78
C ILE A 212 1.03 6.62 15.17
N MET A 213 1.31 5.78 14.18
CA MET A 213 0.32 4.87 13.61
C MET A 213 -0.29 3.95 14.69
N ASN A 214 0.55 3.36 15.55
CA ASN A 214 0.11 2.54 16.66
C ASN A 214 -0.68 3.35 17.70
N ALA A 215 -0.24 4.56 18.03
CA ALA A 215 -0.96 5.44 18.95
C ALA A 215 -2.36 5.79 18.44
N ILE A 216 -2.52 6.09 17.15
CA ILE A 216 -3.83 6.33 16.53
C ILE A 216 -4.70 5.06 16.62
N CYS A 217 -4.13 3.87 16.34
CA CYS A 217 -4.87 2.62 16.44
C CYS A 217 -5.42 2.38 17.84
N VAL A 218 -4.63 2.65 18.89
CA VAL A 218 -5.00 2.40 20.27
C VAL A 218 -5.89 3.51 20.85
N GLU A 219 -5.49 4.76 20.68
CA GLU A 219 -6.11 5.89 21.38
C GLU A 219 -7.34 6.46 20.66
N ASP A 220 -7.34 6.43 19.33
CA ASP A 220 -8.41 7.04 18.52
C ASP A 220 -9.34 5.98 17.89
N LEU A 221 -8.83 4.79 17.56
CA LEU A 221 -9.63 3.70 16.95
C LEU A 221 -10.04 2.61 17.95
N GLY A 222 -9.54 2.65 19.21
CA GLY A 222 -9.97 1.76 20.29
C GLY A 222 -9.47 0.31 20.18
N PHE A 223 -8.38 0.06 19.45
CA PHE A 223 -7.74 -1.25 19.47
C PHE A 223 -7.03 -1.49 20.81
N THR A 224 -7.00 -2.76 21.25
CA THR A 224 -6.37 -3.10 22.54
C THR A 224 -4.84 -2.86 22.51
N PRO A 225 -4.27 -2.13 23.47
CA PRO A 225 -2.83 -1.85 23.46
C PRO A 225 -1.96 -3.11 23.62
N ALA A 226 -2.50 -4.21 24.18
CA ALA A 226 -1.75 -5.43 24.43
C ALA A 226 -1.21 -6.13 23.17
N ILE A 227 -1.79 -5.87 22.00
CA ILE A 227 -1.35 -6.48 20.75
C ILE A 227 -0.29 -5.66 20.01
N PHE A 228 -0.03 -4.43 20.45
CA PHE A 228 0.99 -3.57 19.88
C PHE A 228 2.27 -3.60 20.73
N PRO A 229 3.46 -3.39 20.13
CA PRO A 229 4.68 -3.22 20.89
C PRO A 229 4.61 -1.93 21.72
N ASN A 230 5.52 -1.78 22.70
CA ASN A 230 5.61 -0.54 23.46
C ASN A 230 5.72 0.68 22.55
N ILE A 231 4.79 1.62 22.73
CA ILE A 231 4.64 2.81 21.91
C ILE A 231 5.30 3.98 22.61
N GLU A 232 6.27 4.61 21.99
CA GLU A 232 6.76 5.91 22.43
C GLU A 232 5.74 6.98 22.03
N ARG A 233 5.17 7.65 23.04
CA ARG A 233 4.06 8.60 22.83
C ARG A 233 4.58 9.99 22.52
N ASN A 234 4.09 10.56 21.41
CA ASN A 234 4.27 11.95 21.05
C ASN A 234 2.92 12.59 20.70
N PRO A 235 2.18 13.13 21.71
CA PRO A 235 0.84 13.66 21.49
C PRO A 235 0.79 14.77 20.42
N TYR A 236 1.80 15.63 20.38
CA TYR A 236 1.87 16.71 19.38
C TYR A 236 1.98 16.17 17.94
N LEU A 237 2.89 15.23 17.71
CA LEU A 237 3.03 14.63 16.38
C LEU A 237 1.82 13.77 16.00
N LYS A 238 1.25 13.03 16.97
CA LYS A 238 0.03 12.25 16.74
C LYS A 238 -1.12 13.14 16.27
N GLU A 239 -1.41 14.21 16.98
CA GLU A 239 -2.47 15.16 16.62
C GLU A 239 -2.24 15.75 15.21
N LYS A 240 -1.00 16.10 14.90
CA LYS A 240 -0.63 16.64 13.60
C LYS A 240 -0.81 15.64 12.47
N VAL A 241 -0.47 14.38 12.67
CA VAL A 241 -0.66 13.31 11.69
C VAL A 241 -2.14 12.98 11.55
N LEU A 242 -2.89 12.90 12.66
CA LEU A 242 -4.33 12.63 12.63
C LEU A 242 -5.08 13.75 11.89
N SER A 243 -4.73 15.01 12.14
CA SER A 243 -5.28 16.15 11.40
C SER A 243 -4.98 16.07 9.90
N ASP A 244 -3.77 15.66 9.53
CA ASP A 244 -3.40 15.49 8.12
C ASP A 244 -4.12 14.30 7.45
N ILE A 245 -4.47 13.25 8.20
CA ILE A 245 -5.29 12.13 7.72
C ILE A 245 -6.73 12.58 7.45
N LEU A 246 -7.31 13.35 8.38
CA LEU A 246 -8.71 13.75 8.31
C LEU A 246 -8.95 14.91 7.33
N GLU A 247 -8.01 15.86 7.30
CA GLU A 247 -8.08 17.08 6.47
C GLU A 247 -6.72 17.35 5.80
N PRO A 248 -6.34 16.57 4.77
CA PRO A 248 -5.05 16.74 4.12
C PRO A 248 -4.95 18.10 3.41
N LYS A 249 -3.90 18.85 3.75
CA LYS A 249 -3.65 20.17 3.15
C LYS A 249 -3.39 20.10 1.63
N TYR A 250 -2.85 18.99 1.17
CA TYR A 250 -2.55 18.77 -0.24
C TYR A 250 -3.22 17.49 -0.70
N THR A 251 -3.64 17.47 -1.97
CA THR A 251 -4.25 16.29 -2.61
C THR A 251 -3.46 15.89 -3.85
N LEU A 252 -3.79 14.74 -4.44
CA LEU A 252 -3.23 14.32 -5.73
C LEU A 252 -3.80 15.14 -6.90
N THR A 253 -4.94 15.80 -6.70
CA THR A 253 -5.54 16.66 -7.73
C THR A 253 -4.70 17.92 -7.91
N GLU A 254 -4.08 18.04 -9.05
CA GLU A 254 -3.23 19.17 -9.41
C GLU A 254 -4.03 20.21 -10.19
N PRO A 255 -3.72 21.52 -10.06
CA PRO A 255 -4.37 22.55 -10.85
C PRO A 255 -3.99 22.42 -12.32
N ASP A 256 -4.89 22.90 -13.20
CA ASP A 256 -4.64 22.95 -14.63
C ASP A 256 -3.56 23.98 -14.98
N GLY A 257 -2.79 23.67 -16.03
CA GLY A 257 -1.75 24.53 -16.55
C GLY A 257 -0.34 24.22 -15.99
N PHE A 258 0.67 24.45 -16.82
CA PHE A 258 2.06 24.08 -16.52
C PHE A 258 2.62 24.80 -15.28
N PHE A 259 2.55 26.14 -15.25
CA PHE A 259 3.08 26.92 -14.13
C PHE A 259 2.31 26.72 -12.81
N PRO A 260 0.96 26.73 -12.77
CA PRO A 260 0.21 26.42 -11.57
C PRO A 260 0.54 25.02 -11.02
N ARG A 261 0.71 24.01 -11.88
CA ARG A 261 1.07 22.65 -11.50
C ARG A 261 2.47 22.60 -10.85
N ILE A 262 3.48 23.21 -11.45
CA ILE A 262 4.83 23.28 -10.87
C ILE A 262 4.81 23.97 -9.50
N MET A 263 4.11 25.12 -9.41
CA MET A 263 4.00 25.85 -8.16
C MET A 263 3.29 25.05 -7.08
N TYR A 264 2.24 24.30 -7.44
CA TYR A 264 1.54 23.41 -6.53
C TYR A 264 2.44 22.28 -6.03
N LYS A 265 3.16 21.59 -6.93
CA LYS A 265 4.16 20.54 -6.58
C LYS A 265 5.23 21.09 -5.64
N TYR A 266 5.76 22.28 -5.91
CA TYR A 266 6.74 22.92 -5.04
C TYR A 266 6.17 23.24 -3.65
N LYS A 267 4.97 23.84 -3.58
CA LYS A 267 4.29 24.13 -2.30
C LYS A 267 4.00 22.87 -1.51
N ARG A 268 3.52 21.80 -2.16
CA ARG A 268 3.31 20.48 -1.57
C ARG A 268 4.59 19.90 -1.02
N TRP A 269 5.63 19.84 -1.82
CA TRP A 269 6.95 19.35 -1.42
C TRP A 269 7.50 20.09 -0.20
N ARG A 270 7.48 21.44 -0.23
CA ARG A 270 7.92 22.26 0.89
C ARG A 270 7.02 22.09 2.13
N GLY A 271 5.72 22.04 1.94
CA GLY A 271 4.74 21.89 3.02
C GLY A 271 4.82 20.52 3.72
N ASN A 272 5.20 19.47 2.98
CA ASN A 272 5.40 18.12 3.51
C ASN A 272 6.81 17.86 4.07
N SER A 273 7.66 18.89 4.16
CA SER A 273 9.04 18.75 4.66
C SER A 273 9.14 18.17 6.08
N TRP A 274 8.14 18.41 6.92
CA TRP A 274 8.09 17.86 8.27
C TRP A 274 7.82 16.36 8.28
N LYS A 275 7.02 15.85 7.33
CA LYS A 275 6.74 14.42 7.14
C LYS A 275 8.02 13.69 6.72
N HIS A 276 8.74 14.26 5.76
CA HIS A 276 10.00 13.72 5.30
C HIS A 276 11.04 13.64 6.44
N LYS A 277 11.16 14.70 7.26
CA LYS A 277 12.06 14.71 8.42
C LYS A 277 11.72 13.68 9.48
N MET A 278 10.44 13.32 9.61
CA MET A 278 9.96 12.31 10.53
C MET A 278 10.24 10.88 10.04
N CYS A 279 10.26 10.69 8.72
CA CYS A 279 10.27 9.35 8.11
C CYS A 279 11.61 8.95 7.49
N TYR A 280 12.51 9.92 7.22
CA TYR A 280 13.78 9.66 6.52
C TYR A 280 14.93 10.42 7.16
N ASN A 281 16.08 9.76 7.24
CA ASN A 281 17.34 10.38 7.66
C ASN A 281 18.09 11.04 6.49
N GLU A 282 17.43 11.24 5.37
CA GLU A 282 18.02 11.82 4.17
C GLU A 282 17.63 13.28 4.01
N SER A 283 18.52 14.08 3.38
CA SER A 283 18.19 15.44 3.01
C SER A 283 17.07 15.46 1.96
N MET A 284 16.04 16.29 2.18
CA MET A 284 15.01 16.54 1.17
C MET A 284 15.55 16.95 -0.20
N TRP A 285 16.67 17.69 -0.21
CA TRP A 285 17.34 18.09 -1.46
C TRP A 285 17.96 16.89 -2.17
N SER A 286 18.51 15.91 -1.42
CA SER A 286 19.03 14.67 -2.00
C SER A 286 17.90 13.88 -2.68
N ALA A 287 16.77 13.74 -2.00
CA ALA A 287 15.59 13.07 -2.55
C ALA A 287 15.02 13.82 -3.79
N PHE A 288 14.96 15.15 -3.73
CA PHE A 288 14.53 15.98 -4.87
C PHE A 288 15.41 15.78 -6.11
N TRP A 289 16.74 15.89 -5.96
CA TRP A 289 17.65 15.71 -7.09
C TRP A 289 17.68 14.29 -7.62
N SER A 290 17.50 13.29 -6.75
CA SER A 290 17.30 11.90 -7.17
C SER A 290 16.04 11.77 -8.05
N GLY A 291 14.92 12.35 -7.62
CA GLY A 291 13.68 12.38 -8.40
C GLY A 291 13.86 13.07 -9.75
N VAL A 292 14.47 14.26 -9.78
CA VAL A 292 14.75 15.00 -11.04
C VAL A 292 15.60 14.17 -12.00
N LYS A 293 16.68 13.56 -11.50
CA LYS A 293 17.56 12.70 -12.32
C LYS A 293 16.78 11.54 -12.93
N ASN A 294 15.91 10.89 -12.15
CA ASN A 294 15.13 9.76 -12.60
C ASN A 294 14.07 10.15 -13.65
N HIS A 295 13.42 11.30 -13.49
CA HIS A 295 12.50 11.84 -14.51
C HIS A 295 13.21 12.20 -15.82
N LEU A 296 14.47 12.67 -15.75
CA LEU A 296 15.27 12.91 -16.97
C LEU A 296 15.65 11.61 -17.69
N LEU A 297 15.88 10.52 -16.93
CA LEU A 297 16.21 9.21 -17.49
C LEU A 297 14.98 8.44 -18.01
N LYS A 298 13.79 8.67 -17.48
CA LYS A 298 12.54 8.04 -17.91
C LYS A 298 11.40 9.07 -17.93
N PRO A 299 11.32 9.94 -18.97
CA PRO A 299 10.33 11.03 -19.05
C PRO A 299 8.87 10.56 -19.07
N SER A 300 8.63 9.32 -19.49
CA SER A 300 7.28 8.72 -19.55
C SER A 300 6.68 8.36 -18.19
N SER A 301 7.42 8.51 -17.10
CA SER A 301 6.97 8.17 -15.73
C SER A 301 6.36 9.35 -14.97
N ILE A 302 5.93 10.41 -15.68
CA ILE A 302 5.33 11.64 -15.09
C ILE A 302 3.81 11.51 -15.05
#